data_6b67dd2a4357a8a4d7255a92f171fdc9
#
_entry.id   6b67dd2a4357a8a4d7255a92f171fdc9
#
_cell.length_a   1.000
_cell.length_b   1.000
_cell.length_c   1.000
_cell.angle_alpha   90.00
_cell.angle_beta   90.00
_cell.angle_gamma   90.00
#
_symmetry.space_group_name_H-M   'P 1'
#
loop_
_entity.id
_entity.type
_entity.pdbx_description
1 polymer ?
#
loop_
_entity_poly.entity_id
_entity_poly.type
_entity_poly.pdbx_seq_one_letter_code
_entity_poly.pdbx_strand_id
1 'polypeptide(L)'
;MTLKKRSLSGIKPTGTPHLGNYLGMIKPAIKMQETHQTFYFIADYHALTSIREPESLKEHSYDLTATFASLGMDFEEHAFFRQSDIPEVTELTWFLACLTSKGLMERAHAFKDAQSKGQDVNMGLFSYPILMAADILIYDSHVVPVGKDQKQHLEITRDLALRFNHLYGETLVVPEAIIEDQVAVI
;
A
#
# COMPACT_ATOMS: atom_id res chain seq x y z
N MET A 1 -4.74 -12.68 26.48
CA MET A 1 -4.72 -12.84 25.01
C MET A 1 -3.66 -11.93 24.45
N THR A 2 -2.68 -12.47 23.76
CA THR A 2 -1.69 -11.64 23.06
C THR A 2 -2.39 -11.04 21.84
N LEU A 3 -2.37 -9.72 21.71
CA LEU A 3 -2.93 -9.05 20.54
C LEU A 3 -2.19 -9.53 19.27
N LYS A 4 -2.92 -9.95 18.25
CA LYS A 4 -2.33 -10.29 16.95
C LYS A 4 -1.62 -9.06 16.38
N LYS A 5 -0.45 -9.26 15.78
CA LYS A 5 0.21 -8.20 15.01
C LYS A 5 -0.68 -7.77 13.83
N ARG A 6 -0.67 -6.48 13.49
CA ARG A 6 -1.43 -5.94 12.36
C ARG A 6 -0.63 -6.11 11.07
N SER A 7 -1.32 -6.55 10.01
CA SER A 7 -0.79 -6.63 8.65
C SER A 7 -1.61 -5.74 7.74
N LEU A 8 -0.96 -5.02 6.84
CA LEU A 8 -1.63 -4.18 5.84
C LEU A 8 -1.28 -4.63 4.43
N SER A 9 -2.28 -4.69 3.55
CA SER A 9 -2.10 -4.93 2.12
C SER A 9 -3.00 -4.01 1.31
N GLY A 10 -2.43 -3.27 0.37
CA GLY A 10 -3.16 -2.41 -0.55
C GLY A 10 -3.09 -2.92 -1.98
N ILE A 11 -4.18 -2.81 -2.70
CA ILE A 11 -4.27 -3.22 -4.11
C ILE A 11 -4.87 -2.12 -4.96
N LYS A 12 -4.18 -1.76 -6.05
CA LYS A 12 -4.69 -0.78 -7.01
C LYS A 12 -5.77 -1.40 -7.91
N PRO A 13 -6.93 -0.76 -8.06
CA PRO A 13 -7.99 -1.21 -8.94
C PRO A 13 -7.69 -0.81 -10.40
N THR A 14 -6.64 -1.39 -11.01
CA THR A 14 -6.14 -1.02 -12.35
C THR A 14 -6.56 -1.98 -13.46
N GLY A 15 -7.46 -2.91 -13.20
CA GLY A 15 -7.99 -3.88 -14.16
C GLY A 15 -8.57 -5.10 -13.47
N THR A 16 -9.14 -6.01 -14.25
CA THR A 16 -9.66 -7.30 -13.75
C THR A 16 -8.49 -8.16 -13.25
N PRO A 17 -8.57 -8.70 -12.02
CA PRO A 17 -7.53 -9.55 -11.46
C PRO A 17 -7.27 -10.78 -12.33
N HIS A 18 -6.02 -11.08 -12.57
CA HIS A 18 -5.58 -12.28 -13.30
C HIS A 18 -4.81 -13.23 -12.39
N LEU A 19 -4.47 -14.41 -12.90
CA LEU A 19 -3.78 -15.47 -12.14
C LEU A 19 -2.49 -14.98 -11.47
N GLY A 20 -1.74 -14.09 -12.12
CA GLY A 20 -0.53 -13.48 -11.54
C GLY A 20 -0.84 -12.63 -10.31
N ASN A 21 -1.91 -11.84 -10.32
CA ASN A 21 -2.36 -11.08 -9.14
C ASN A 21 -2.80 -12.03 -8.02
N TYR A 22 -3.51 -13.09 -8.37
CA TYR A 22 -3.92 -14.10 -7.39
C TYR A 22 -2.74 -14.74 -6.68
N LEU A 23 -1.80 -15.30 -7.44
CA LEU A 23 -0.66 -16.04 -6.87
C LEU A 23 0.34 -15.11 -6.15
N GLY A 24 0.61 -13.94 -6.74
CA GLY A 24 1.66 -13.03 -6.25
C GLY A 24 1.22 -12.11 -5.11
N MET A 25 -0.09 -11.93 -4.91
CA MET A 25 -0.57 -10.93 -3.95
C MET A 25 -1.82 -11.36 -3.19
N ILE A 26 -2.92 -11.75 -3.89
CA ILE A 26 -4.21 -11.97 -3.22
C ILE A 26 -4.15 -13.18 -2.29
N LYS A 27 -3.64 -14.30 -2.79
CA LYS A 27 -3.51 -15.55 -2.01
C LYS A 27 -2.61 -15.36 -0.77
N PRO A 28 -1.41 -14.78 -0.86
CA PRO A 28 -0.60 -14.46 0.30
C PRO A 28 -1.30 -13.56 1.29
N ALA A 29 -1.93 -12.50 0.80
CA ALA A 29 -2.66 -11.55 1.63
C ALA A 29 -3.78 -12.27 2.42
N ILE A 30 -4.64 -13.07 1.76
CA ILE A 30 -5.70 -13.83 2.43
C ILE A 30 -5.12 -14.79 3.47
N LYS A 31 -4.00 -15.45 3.18
CA LYS A 31 -3.35 -16.36 4.13
C LYS A 31 -2.89 -15.65 5.42
N MET A 32 -2.58 -14.37 5.35
CA MET A 32 -2.21 -13.59 6.55
C MET A 32 -3.33 -13.53 7.60
N GLN A 33 -4.60 -13.73 7.22
CA GLN A 33 -5.74 -13.75 8.13
C GLN A 33 -5.59 -14.81 9.24
N GLU A 34 -4.90 -15.92 8.96
CA GLU A 34 -4.72 -17.01 9.94
C GLU A 34 -3.89 -16.56 11.15
N THR A 35 -2.94 -15.65 10.96
CA THR A 35 -1.93 -15.30 11.96
C THR A 35 -1.94 -13.83 12.40
N HIS A 36 -2.51 -12.94 11.62
CA HIS A 36 -2.51 -11.49 11.85
C HIS A 36 -3.92 -10.91 11.90
N GLN A 37 -4.05 -9.75 12.52
CA GLN A 37 -5.19 -8.86 12.29
C GLN A 37 -4.90 -8.12 10.98
N THR A 38 -5.66 -8.42 9.94
CA THR A 38 -5.37 -7.91 8.60
C THR A 38 -6.25 -6.74 8.22
N PHE A 39 -5.63 -5.79 7.52
CA PHE A 39 -6.25 -4.64 6.93
C PHE A 39 -5.99 -4.71 5.43
N TYR A 40 -7.05 -4.78 4.62
CA TYR A 40 -6.96 -4.76 3.16
C TYR A 40 -7.66 -3.53 2.64
N PHE A 41 -7.03 -2.85 1.70
CA PHE A 41 -7.68 -1.71 1.10
C PHE A 41 -7.52 -1.65 -0.42
N ILE A 42 -8.56 -1.14 -1.05
CA ILE A 42 -8.54 -0.77 -2.47
C ILE A 42 -7.87 0.58 -2.55
N ALA A 43 -6.71 0.64 -3.19
CA ALA A 43 -5.86 1.83 -3.29
C ALA A 43 -6.35 2.77 -4.42
N ASP A 44 -7.55 3.32 -4.25
CA ASP A 44 -8.22 4.14 -5.24
C ASP A 44 -7.56 5.51 -5.42
N TYR A 45 -7.00 6.14 -4.37
CA TYR A 45 -6.18 7.34 -4.52
C TYR A 45 -4.90 7.05 -5.33
N HIS A 46 -4.23 5.94 -5.05
CA HIS A 46 -3.07 5.54 -5.85
C HIS A 46 -3.42 5.26 -7.32
N ALA A 47 -4.64 4.78 -7.59
CA ALA A 47 -5.09 4.52 -8.95
C ALA A 47 -5.22 5.82 -9.78
N LEU A 48 -5.48 6.97 -9.14
CA LEU A 48 -5.56 8.27 -9.81
C LEU A 48 -4.25 8.69 -10.50
N THR A 49 -3.13 8.06 -10.17
CA THR A 49 -1.86 8.29 -10.90
C THR A 49 -1.93 7.80 -12.35
N SER A 50 -2.85 6.89 -12.68
CA SER A 50 -2.95 6.25 -14.01
C SER A 50 -4.38 6.20 -14.56
N ILE A 51 -5.40 6.04 -13.73
CA ILE A 51 -6.81 5.98 -14.16
C ILE A 51 -7.41 7.38 -14.18
N ARG A 52 -8.10 7.72 -15.27
CA ARG A 52 -8.77 9.02 -15.47
C ARG A 52 -10.30 8.89 -15.56
N GLU A 53 -10.79 7.72 -15.91
CA GLU A 53 -12.22 7.44 -16.11
C GLU A 53 -12.85 6.96 -14.79
N PRO A 54 -13.82 7.72 -14.22
CA PRO A 54 -14.44 7.37 -12.95
C PRO A 54 -15.16 6.01 -12.96
N GLU A 55 -15.83 5.69 -14.07
CA GLU A 55 -16.56 4.42 -14.20
C GLU A 55 -15.62 3.20 -14.16
N SER A 56 -14.46 3.30 -14.82
CA SER A 56 -13.42 2.24 -14.77
C SER A 56 -12.90 2.04 -13.36
N LEU A 57 -12.65 3.11 -12.62
CA LEU A 57 -12.21 3.04 -11.23
C LEU A 57 -13.24 2.32 -10.35
N LYS A 58 -14.51 2.64 -10.55
CA LYS A 58 -15.64 2.04 -9.81
C LYS A 58 -15.78 0.56 -10.14
N GLU A 59 -15.80 0.20 -11.43
CA GLU A 59 -15.93 -1.18 -11.91
C GLU A 59 -14.79 -2.06 -11.37
N HIS A 60 -13.54 -1.63 -11.54
CA HIS A 60 -12.38 -2.39 -11.05
C HIS A 60 -12.37 -2.53 -9.52
N SER A 61 -12.89 -1.54 -8.79
CA SER A 61 -13.01 -1.64 -7.32
C SER A 61 -14.03 -2.72 -6.92
N TYR A 62 -15.16 -2.82 -7.62
CA TYR A 62 -16.14 -3.89 -7.40
C TYR A 62 -15.58 -5.27 -7.77
N ASP A 63 -14.90 -5.39 -8.90
CA ASP A 63 -14.27 -6.65 -9.35
C ASP A 63 -13.26 -7.16 -8.33
N LEU A 64 -12.44 -6.27 -7.78
CA LEU A 64 -11.50 -6.61 -6.72
C LEU A 64 -12.22 -7.09 -5.46
N THR A 65 -13.24 -6.38 -5.01
CA THR A 65 -14.02 -6.75 -3.83
C THR A 65 -14.65 -8.13 -4.01
N ALA A 66 -15.29 -8.37 -5.16
CA ALA A 66 -15.89 -9.67 -5.49
C ALA A 66 -14.84 -10.79 -5.55
N THR A 67 -13.64 -10.48 -6.06
CA THR A 67 -12.52 -11.43 -6.12
C THR A 67 -12.07 -11.82 -4.71
N PHE A 68 -11.84 -10.86 -3.82
CA PHE A 68 -11.45 -11.15 -2.44
C PHE A 68 -12.53 -11.96 -1.71
N ALA A 69 -13.81 -11.60 -1.89
CA ALA A 69 -14.95 -12.34 -1.32
C ALA A 69 -14.96 -13.80 -1.80
N SER A 70 -14.78 -14.03 -3.11
CA SER A 70 -14.82 -15.38 -3.68
C SER A 70 -13.64 -16.27 -3.26
N LEU A 71 -12.53 -15.64 -2.84
CA LEU A 71 -11.30 -16.33 -2.44
C LEU A 71 -11.17 -16.54 -0.92
N GLY A 72 -12.21 -16.20 -0.13
CA GLY A 72 -12.25 -16.50 1.29
C GLY A 72 -11.76 -15.37 2.20
N MET A 73 -11.90 -14.11 1.75
CA MET A 73 -11.75 -12.98 2.65
C MET A 73 -12.83 -13.00 3.71
N ASP A 74 -12.41 -12.97 4.97
CA ASP A 74 -13.33 -12.85 6.11
C ASP A 74 -13.53 -11.37 6.45
N PHE A 75 -14.67 -10.83 6.03
CA PHE A 75 -15.06 -9.43 6.26
C PHE A 75 -15.60 -9.15 7.66
N GLU A 76 -15.88 -10.18 8.47
CA GLU A 76 -16.36 -9.99 9.83
C GLU A 76 -15.20 -9.80 10.82
N GLU A 77 -14.13 -10.58 10.64
CA GLU A 77 -12.96 -10.57 11.52
C GLU A 77 -11.83 -9.63 11.05
N HIS A 78 -11.82 -9.24 9.76
CA HIS A 78 -10.75 -8.46 9.13
C HIS A 78 -11.28 -7.24 8.38
N ALA A 79 -10.52 -6.15 8.40
CA ALA A 79 -10.91 -4.93 7.73
C ALA A 79 -10.69 -5.00 6.22
N PHE A 80 -11.72 -4.64 5.44
CA PHE A 80 -11.63 -4.44 3.99
C PHE A 80 -12.35 -3.15 3.62
N PHE A 81 -11.66 -2.18 2.99
CA PHE A 81 -12.19 -0.84 2.76
C PHE A 81 -11.53 -0.19 1.53
N ARG A 82 -12.07 0.92 1.07
CA ARG A 82 -11.40 1.78 0.09
C ARG A 82 -10.50 2.77 0.81
N GLN A 83 -9.36 3.08 0.25
CA GLN A 83 -8.46 4.10 0.79
C GLN A 83 -9.20 5.44 1.00
N SER A 84 -10.08 5.81 0.07
CA SER A 84 -10.88 7.03 0.15
C SER A 84 -11.95 7.04 1.25
N ASP A 85 -12.24 5.91 1.88
CA ASP A 85 -13.13 5.85 3.04
C ASP A 85 -12.47 6.42 4.31
N ILE A 86 -11.15 6.60 4.29
CA ILE A 86 -10.34 7.12 5.42
C ILE A 86 -9.60 8.39 4.96
N PRO A 87 -10.24 9.55 4.94
CA PRO A 87 -9.63 10.79 4.47
C PRO A 87 -8.41 11.24 5.28
N GLU A 88 -8.28 10.80 6.53
CA GLU A 88 -7.16 11.08 7.42
C GLU A 88 -5.80 10.58 6.86
N VAL A 89 -5.82 9.61 5.96
CA VAL A 89 -4.63 9.18 5.21
C VAL A 89 -4.01 10.37 4.46
N THR A 90 -4.82 11.24 3.88
CA THR A 90 -4.32 12.41 3.15
C THR A 90 -3.75 13.48 4.10
N GLU A 91 -4.29 13.61 5.30
CA GLU A 91 -3.75 14.50 6.33
C GLU A 91 -2.38 13.99 6.80
N LEU A 92 -2.28 12.70 7.14
CA LEU A 92 -1.00 12.10 7.51
C LEU A 92 0.02 12.22 6.37
N THR A 93 -0.41 12.05 5.11
CA THR A 93 0.45 12.27 3.94
C THR A 93 1.07 13.67 3.95
N TRP A 94 0.29 14.70 4.29
CA TRP A 94 0.80 16.06 4.40
C TRP A 94 1.86 16.19 5.49
N PHE A 95 1.60 15.66 6.69
CA PHE A 95 2.58 15.69 7.79
C PHE A 95 3.88 15.00 7.38
N LEU A 96 3.80 13.82 6.77
CA LEU A 96 4.97 13.09 6.31
C LEU A 96 5.68 13.81 5.16
N ALA A 97 4.94 14.49 4.27
CA ALA A 97 5.53 15.29 3.20
C ALA A 97 6.39 16.43 3.73
N CYS A 98 5.97 17.07 4.83
CA CYS A 98 6.75 18.12 5.50
C CYS A 98 8.08 17.60 6.09
N LEU A 99 8.18 16.30 6.33
CA LEU A 99 9.40 15.63 6.80
C LEU A 99 10.25 15.03 5.67
N THR A 100 9.73 14.96 4.46
CA THR A 100 10.36 14.28 3.33
C THR A 100 11.19 15.26 2.50
N SER A 101 12.46 14.95 2.28
CA SER A 101 13.29 15.76 1.38
C SER A 101 12.96 15.47 -0.09
N LYS A 102 12.98 16.53 -0.92
CA LYS A 102 12.84 16.38 -2.38
C LYS A 102 13.81 15.35 -2.96
N GLY A 103 15.08 15.39 -2.52
CA GLY A 103 16.10 14.44 -2.99
C GLY A 103 15.82 12.98 -2.65
N LEU A 104 15.06 12.68 -1.60
CA LEU A 104 14.61 11.32 -1.33
C LEU A 104 13.63 10.85 -2.40
N MET A 105 12.65 11.70 -2.75
CA MET A 105 11.64 11.39 -3.78
C MET A 105 12.28 11.27 -5.18
N GLU A 106 13.25 12.10 -5.52
CA GLU A 106 13.97 12.03 -6.78
C GLU A 106 14.80 10.73 -6.93
N ARG A 107 15.13 10.07 -5.83
CA ARG A 107 15.82 8.76 -5.82
C ARG A 107 14.87 7.57 -5.81
N ALA A 108 13.57 7.78 -5.61
CA ALA A 108 12.58 6.71 -5.62
C ALA A 108 12.55 5.99 -6.98
N HIS A 109 12.51 4.66 -6.98
CA HIS A 109 12.58 3.84 -8.19
C HIS A 109 11.49 4.20 -9.19
N ALA A 110 10.26 4.39 -8.72
CA ALA A 110 9.13 4.71 -9.60
C ALA A 110 9.28 6.05 -10.33
N PHE A 111 9.82 7.08 -9.66
CA PHE A 111 10.12 8.34 -10.32
C PHE A 111 11.17 8.16 -11.42
N LYS A 112 12.26 7.45 -11.13
CA LYS A 112 13.32 7.17 -12.10
C LYS A 112 12.83 6.32 -13.26
N ASP A 113 12.01 5.32 -13.00
CA ASP A 113 11.43 4.45 -14.03
C ASP A 113 10.52 5.24 -14.98
N ALA A 114 9.61 6.05 -14.43
CA ALA A 114 8.76 6.93 -15.22
C ALA A 114 9.57 7.93 -16.07
N GLN A 115 10.59 8.54 -15.49
CA GLN A 115 11.49 9.48 -16.20
C GLN A 115 12.25 8.76 -17.32
N SER A 116 12.77 7.56 -17.07
CA SER A 116 13.51 6.78 -18.09
C SER A 116 12.64 6.35 -19.26
N LYS A 117 11.34 6.15 -19.02
CA LYS A 117 10.34 5.81 -20.04
C LYS A 117 9.76 7.04 -20.75
N GLY A 118 10.24 8.26 -20.44
CA GLY A 118 9.72 9.50 -21.01
C GLY A 118 8.25 9.77 -20.68
N GLN A 119 7.74 9.23 -19.58
CA GLN A 119 6.37 9.46 -19.12
C GLN A 119 6.25 10.85 -18.50
N ASP A 120 5.08 11.47 -18.68
CA ASP A 120 4.76 12.71 -17.97
C ASP A 120 4.57 12.42 -16.48
N VAL A 121 5.43 13.00 -15.66
CA VAL A 121 5.44 12.78 -14.22
C VAL A 121 4.63 13.87 -13.53
N ASN A 122 3.40 13.55 -13.16
CA ASN A 122 2.60 14.44 -12.33
C ASN A 122 3.01 14.36 -10.85
N MET A 123 2.56 15.34 -10.04
CA MET A 123 2.87 15.39 -8.60
C MET A 123 2.39 14.17 -7.82
N GLY A 124 1.27 13.56 -8.21
CA GLY A 124 0.78 12.32 -7.60
C GLY A 124 1.77 11.17 -7.80
N LEU A 125 2.30 11.00 -9.01
CA LEU A 125 3.32 9.97 -9.30
C LEU A 125 4.64 10.27 -8.60
N PHE A 126 5.01 11.55 -8.43
CA PHE A 126 6.20 11.94 -7.70
C PHE A 126 6.09 11.68 -6.20
N SER A 127 4.93 11.97 -5.60
CA SER A 127 4.72 11.94 -4.14
C SER A 127 4.04 10.67 -3.62
N TYR A 128 3.59 9.73 -4.48
CA TYR A 128 2.87 8.55 -4.02
C TYR A 128 3.63 7.70 -2.98
N PRO A 129 4.98 7.66 -2.90
CA PRO A 129 5.64 6.92 -1.82
C PRO A 129 5.34 7.49 -0.43
N ILE A 130 5.02 8.79 -0.34
CA ILE A 130 4.63 9.42 0.92
C ILE A 130 3.19 9.01 1.29
N LEU A 131 2.28 8.96 0.30
CA LEU A 131 0.92 8.45 0.49
C LEU A 131 0.95 6.97 0.92
N MET A 132 1.78 6.15 0.29
CA MET A 132 1.96 4.75 0.69
C MET A 132 2.50 4.62 2.14
N ALA A 133 3.41 5.51 2.54
CA ALA A 133 3.89 5.55 3.92
C ALA A 133 2.75 5.89 4.88
N ALA A 134 1.90 6.86 4.54
CA ALA A 134 0.72 7.22 5.34
C ALA A 134 -0.26 6.04 5.46
N ASP A 135 -0.55 5.34 4.36
CA ASP A 135 -1.40 4.14 4.37
C ASP A 135 -0.90 3.10 5.38
N ILE A 136 0.41 2.87 5.41
CA ILE A 136 1.00 1.85 6.29
C ILE A 136 1.00 2.30 7.75
N LEU A 137 1.32 3.55 8.01
CA LEU A 137 1.57 4.07 9.36
C LEU A 137 0.29 4.39 10.12
N ILE A 138 -0.79 4.80 9.43
CA ILE A 138 -2.03 5.21 10.08
C ILE A 138 -2.75 4.08 10.82
N TYR A 139 -2.52 2.82 10.43
CA TYR A 139 -3.14 1.64 11.06
C TYR A 139 -2.23 0.93 12.05
N ASP A 140 -1.10 1.51 12.44
CA ASP A 140 -0.07 0.85 13.27
C ASP A 140 0.35 -0.51 12.71
N SER A 141 0.57 -0.57 11.41
CA SER A 141 0.92 -1.81 10.74
C SER A 141 2.29 -2.32 11.19
N HIS A 142 2.32 -3.53 11.75
CA HIS A 142 3.56 -4.16 12.20
C HIS A 142 4.30 -4.82 11.05
N VAL A 143 3.54 -5.38 10.09
CA VAL A 143 4.08 -6.12 8.96
C VAL A 143 3.35 -5.74 7.67
N VAL A 144 4.10 -5.70 6.56
CA VAL A 144 3.56 -5.40 5.24
C VAL A 144 4.09 -6.44 4.26
N PRO A 145 3.24 -7.35 3.74
CA PRO A 145 3.64 -8.24 2.66
C PRO A 145 3.89 -7.43 1.39
N VAL A 146 5.09 -7.51 0.86
CA VAL A 146 5.50 -6.77 -0.33
C VAL A 146 6.33 -7.61 -1.29
N GLY A 147 6.17 -7.37 -2.58
CA GLY A 147 7.10 -7.86 -3.58
C GLY A 147 8.48 -7.19 -3.46
N LYS A 148 9.49 -7.80 -4.06
CA LYS A 148 10.88 -7.28 -4.03
C LYS A 148 11.00 -5.86 -4.61
N ASP A 149 10.16 -5.53 -5.58
CA ASP A 149 10.08 -4.21 -6.22
C ASP A 149 9.55 -3.11 -5.28
N GLN A 150 8.74 -3.47 -4.28
CA GLN A 150 8.17 -2.55 -3.30
C GLN A 150 9.04 -2.35 -2.05
N LYS A 151 10.14 -3.11 -1.93
CA LYS A 151 11.02 -3.04 -0.75
C LYS A 151 11.51 -1.62 -0.48
N GLN A 152 11.91 -0.87 -1.52
CA GLN A 152 12.39 0.51 -1.36
C GLN A 152 11.33 1.44 -0.76
N HIS A 153 10.07 1.29 -1.17
CA HIS A 153 8.98 2.12 -0.64
C HIS A 153 8.75 1.84 0.86
N LEU A 154 8.90 0.59 1.27
CA LEU A 154 8.79 0.25 2.69
C LEU A 154 9.99 0.79 3.50
N GLU A 155 11.20 0.80 2.96
CA GLU A 155 12.33 1.45 3.61
C GLU A 155 12.11 2.97 3.75
N ILE A 156 11.56 3.64 2.73
CA ILE A 156 11.14 5.05 2.84
C ILE A 156 10.12 5.22 3.96
N THR A 157 9.13 4.34 4.06
CA THR A 157 8.12 4.36 5.13
C THR A 157 8.76 4.25 6.51
N ARG A 158 9.70 3.32 6.68
CA ARG A 158 10.45 3.13 7.93
C ARG A 158 11.26 4.37 8.32
N ASP A 159 11.97 4.95 7.36
CA ASP A 159 12.74 6.18 7.57
C ASP A 159 11.85 7.34 8.00
N LEU A 160 10.67 7.49 7.40
CA LEU A 160 9.69 8.51 7.76
C LEU A 160 9.11 8.29 9.16
N ALA A 161 8.78 7.05 9.52
CA ALA A 161 8.31 6.71 10.86
C ALA A 161 9.36 7.02 11.94
N LEU A 162 10.60 6.59 11.71
CA LEU A 162 11.72 6.86 12.62
C LEU A 162 11.98 8.37 12.76
N ARG A 163 11.95 9.11 11.66
CA ARG A 163 12.13 10.55 11.68
C ARG A 163 11.01 11.28 12.41
N PHE A 164 9.77 10.85 12.18
CA PHE A 164 8.60 11.38 12.89
C PHE A 164 8.74 11.15 14.40
N ASN A 165 9.02 9.90 14.80
CA ASN A 165 9.17 9.52 16.20
C ASN A 165 10.33 10.28 16.89
N HIS A 166 11.43 10.49 16.17
CA HIS A 166 12.55 11.29 16.71
C HIS A 166 12.17 12.76 16.98
N LEU A 167 11.34 13.36 16.13
CA LEU A 167 10.98 14.78 16.25
C LEU A 167 9.80 15.02 17.20
N TYR A 168 8.83 14.11 17.22
CA TYR A 168 7.55 14.32 17.89
C TYR A 168 7.27 13.33 19.03
N GLY A 169 8.18 12.40 19.29
CA GLY A 169 8.02 11.32 20.26
C GLY A 169 7.50 10.03 19.65
N GLU A 170 7.69 8.92 20.35
CA GLU A 170 7.27 7.58 19.94
C GLU A 170 5.76 7.50 19.69
N THR A 171 5.36 7.59 18.45
CA THR A 171 3.95 7.66 18.02
C THR A 171 3.63 6.61 16.94
N LEU A 172 4.49 6.50 15.93
CA LEU A 172 4.25 5.63 14.77
C LEU A 172 4.96 4.29 14.95
N VAL A 173 4.26 3.21 14.64
CA VAL A 173 4.85 1.85 14.59
C VAL A 173 5.75 1.75 13.36
N VAL A 174 6.99 1.32 13.55
CA VAL A 174 7.93 1.10 12.44
C VAL A 174 7.67 -0.29 11.83
N PRO A 175 7.18 -0.37 10.58
CA PRO A 175 6.76 -1.64 10.00
C PRO A 175 7.93 -2.53 9.56
N GLU A 176 7.68 -3.83 9.44
CA GLU A 176 8.60 -4.81 8.88
C GLU A 176 8.09 -5.35 7.55
N ALA A 177 8.98 -5.58 6.58
CA ALA A 177 8.64 -6.23 5.32
C ALA A 177 8.50 -7.75 5.52
N ILE A 178 7.41 -8.32 4.99
CA ILE A 178 7.37 -9.75 4.70
C ILE A 178 7.57 -9.89 3.19
N ILE A 179 8.75 -10.38 2.80
CA ILE A 179 9.06 -10.65 1.40
C ILE A 179 8.77 -12.12 1.17
N GLU A 180 7.71 -12.41 0.42
CA GLU A 180 7.47 -13.78 -0.03
C GLU A 180 8.44 -14.12 -1.17
N ASP A 181 9.10 -15.27 -1.05
CA ASP A 181 9.85 -15.81 -2.18
C ASP A 181 8.88 -16.07 -3.32
N GLN A 182 9.08 -15.37 -4.43
CA GLN A 182 8.20 -15.44 -5.59
C GLN A 182 8.02 -16.90 -6.01
N VAL A 183 6.76 -17.30 -6.11
CA VAL A 183 6.40 -18.46 -6.94
C VAL A 183 7.04 -18.20 -8.30
N ALA A 184 7.89 -19.14 -8.74
CA ALA A 184 8.61 -19.04 -10.00
C ALA A 184 7.64 -18.60 -11.10
N VAL A 185 8.03 -17.56 -11.83
CA VAL A 185 7.33 -17.15 -13.04
C VAL A 185 7.43 -18.35 -14.00
N ILE A 186 6.29 -18.98 -14.25
CA ILE A 186 6.16 -20.02 -15.29
C ILE A 186 6.12 -19.33 -16.64
#